data_1b2271b52ca62ef5e046bd87ff25eecf
#
_entry.id   1b2271b52ca62ef5e046bd87ff25eecf
#
_cell.length_a   1.000
_cell.length_b   1.000
_cell.length_c   1.000
_cell.angle_alpha   90.00
_cell.angle_beta   90.00
_cell.angle_gamma   90.00
#
_symmetry.space_group_name_H-M   'P 1'
#
loop_
_entity.id
_entity.type
_entity.pdbx_description
1 polymer ?
#
loop_
_entity_poly.entity_id
_entity_poly.type
_entity_poly.pdbx_seq_one_letter_code
_entity_poly.pdbx_strand_id
1 'polypeptide(L)'
;MIKNLILIIISFLFSITSYADTKIPFTLDWKFEGPSAPFFNSIDKGYFKDAGLSVEISPGKGSLAAIPKVATGAFPFGFADINSLIKFLDQNPGAPVIAVMMIYDKPPFAVIGRKSQGINGPSDLIGSVLGAPPPDGAWAQFPSFAKANGLDMNKIKVEPVGFPTREPMLAEGKVDSVTGYSFSSYLNLVRLGVPENDITTILMADHGLKLYGNAIIVNTDFASANADVVKSFLGAVGKGW
;
A
#
# COMPACT_ATOMS: atom_id res chain seq x y z
N MET A 1 -20.00 -62.08 50.59
CA MET A 1 -19.77 -62.00 49.14
C MET A 1 -19.94 -60.55 48.75
N ILE A 2 -18.84 -59.84 48.68
CA ILE A 2 -18.80 -58.37 48.31
C ILE A 2 -18.36 -58.29 46.85
N LYS A 3 -19.28 -57.92 45.98
CA LYS A 3 -18.96 -57.70 44.59
C LYS A 3 -18.27 -56.33 44.44
N ASN A 4 -17.00 -56.34 44.05
CA ASN A 4 -16.24 -55.10 43.66
C ASN A 4 -16.75 -54.59 42.32
N LEU A 5 -17.39 -53.44 42.33
CA LEU A 5 -17.75 -52.68 41.14
C LEU A 5 -16.57 -51.76 40.83
N ILE A 6 -15.75 -52.14 39.86
CA ILE A 6 -14.67 -51.29 39.34
C ILE A 6 -15.29 -50.28 38.35
N LEU A 7 -15.40 -49.04 38.80
CA LEU A 7 -15.84 -47.94 37.96
C LEU A 7 -14.63 -47.46 37.14
N ILE A 8 -14.56 -47.84 35.85
CA ILE A 8 -13.54 -47.31 34.92
C ILE A 8 -14.00 -45.93 34.49
N ILE A 9 -13.42 -44.91 35.10
CA ILE A 9 -13.54 -43.51 34.63
C ILE A 9 -12.60 -43.35 33.42
N ILE A 10 -13.15 -43.45 32.21
CA ILE A 10 -12.43 -43.06 30.98
C ILE A 10 -12.40 -41.55 30.97
N SER A 11 -11.30 -40.97 31.46
CA SER A 11 -10.98 -39.56 31.29
C SER A 11 -10.65 -39.32 29.79
N PHE A 12 -11.62 -38.84 29.04
CA PHE A 12 -11.39 -38.31 27.70
C PHE A 12 -10.58 -37.00 27.85
N LEU A 13 -9.26 -37.13 27.83
CA LEU A 13 -8.37 -36.00 27.70
C LEU A 13 -8.58 -35.40 26.29
N PHE A 14 -9.48 -34.44 26.19
CA PHE A 14 -9.48 -33.51 25.06
C PHE A 14 -8.15 -32.77 25.12
N SER A 15 -7.16 -33.25 24.38
CA SER A 15 -5.96 -32.47 24.07
C SER A 15 -6.41 -31.28 23.26
N ILE A 16 -6.63 -30.16 23.92
CA ILE A 16 -6.73 -28.87 23.24
C ILE A 16 -5.32 -28.58 22.69
N THR A 17 -5.07 -29.04 21.48
CA THR A 17 -3.90 -28.59 20.73
C THR A 17 -4.07 -27.08 20.51
N SER A 18 -3.49 -26.28 21.40
CA SER A 18 -3.30 -24.89 21.18
C SER A 18 -2.32 -24.76 19.99
N TYR A 19 -2.85 -24.64 18.78
CA TYR A 19 -2.04 -24.23 17.65
C TYR A 19 -1.56 -22.82 17.95
N ALA A 20 -0.26 -22.65 18.10
CA ALA A 20 0.32 -21.32 18.15
C ALA A 20 0.04 -20.63 16.82
N ASP A 21 -0.47 -19.38 16.87
CA ASP A 21 -0.75 -18.60 15.66
C ASP A 21 0.51 -18.49 14.79
N THR A 22 0.34 -18.70 13.49
CA THR A 22 1.44 -18.53 12.54
C THR A 22 1.81 -17.04 12.45
N LYS A 23 3.05 -16.70 12.81
CA LYS A 23 3.54 -15.33 12.74
C LYS A 23 3.75 -14.90 11.30
N ILE A 24 3.14 -13.79 10.89
CA ILE A 24 3.16 -13.25 9.54
C ILE A 24 3.64 -11.79 9.58
N PRO A 25 4.91 -11.51 9.29
CA PRO A 25 5.36 -10.15 9.03
C PRO A 25 4.77 -9.68 7.69
N PHE A 26 4.12 -8.51 7.71
CA PHE A 26 3.47 -7.89 6.56
C PHE A 26 4.00 -6.46 6.38
N THR A 27 4.58 -6.14 5.22
CA THR A 27 5.10 -4.79 4.93
C THR A 27 4.10 -3.99 4.11
N LEU A 28 3.82 -2.77 4.56
CA LEU A 28 3.10 -1.79 3.75
C LEU A 28 4.06 -1.06 2.81
N ASP A 29 3.50 -0.37 1.84
CA ASP A 29 4.24 0.56 0.99
C ASP A 29 4.34 1.96 1.60
N TRP A 30 3.53 2.26 2.64
CA TRP A 30 3.47 3.56 3.27
C TRP A 30 3.47 3.48 4.80
N LYS A 31 3.62 4.61 5.46
CA LYS A 31 3.47 4.78 6.90
C LYS A 31 2.01 4.56 7.34
N PHE A 32 1.78 4.43 8.63
CA PHE A 32 0.45 4.22 9.19
C PHE A 32 -0.40 5.49 9.08
N GLU A 33 -1.30 5.49 8.11
CA GLU A 33 -2.29 6.52 7.83
C GLU A 33 -3.62 5.85 7.46
N GLY A 34 -4.64 6.63 7.11
CA GLY A 34 -5.97 6.12 6.77
C GLY A 34 -6.01 4.88 5.87
N PRO A 35 -5.20 4.80 4.80
CA PRO A 35 -5.16 3.63 3.91
C PRO A 35 -4.76 2.32 4.57
N SER A 36 -4.05 2.35 5.67
CA SER A 36 -3.67 1.14 6.42
C SER A 36 -4.76 0.67 7.40
N ALA A 37 -5.77 1.48 7.65
CA ALA A 37 -6.83 1.18 8.63
C ALA A 37 -7.53 -0.17 8.42
N PRO A 38 -7.87 -0.63 7.19
CA PRO A 38 -8.51 -1.92 6.99
C PRO A 38 -7.66 -3.10 7.48
N PHE A 39 -6.34 -3.03 7.35
CA PHE A 39 -5.45 -4.08 7.86
C PHE A 39 -5.43 -4.12 9.39
N PHE A 40 -5.41 -2.94 10.04
CA PHE A 40 -5.54 -2.85 11.50
C PHE A 40 -6.93 -3.27 11.98
N ASN A 41 -7.99 -2.96 11.23
CA ASN A 41 -9.33 -3.46 11.51
C ASN A 41 -9.37 -5.00 11.50
N SER A 42 -8.62 -5.66 10.60
CA SER A 42 -8.50 -7.12 10.61
C SER A 42 -7.82 -7.66 11.87
N ILE A 43 -6.87 -6.91 12.45
CA ILE A 43 -6.25 -7.25 13.75
C ILE A 43 -7.26 -7.01 14.89
N ASP A 44 -7.84 -5.81 14.96
CA ASP A 44 -8.70 -5.37 16.07
C ASP A 44 -10.01 -6.20 16.16
N LYS A 45 -10.55 -6.61 15.02
CA LYS A 45 -11.73 -7.49 14.93
C LYS A 45 -11.38 -8.97 15.10
N GLY A 46 -10.10 -9.32 15.21
CA GLY A 46 -9.65 -10.70 15.39
C GLY A 46 -9.69 -11.57 14.14
N TYR A 47 -9.92 -11.00 12.94
CA TYR A 47 -10.05 -11.79 11.71
C TYR A 47 -8.79 -12.58 11.37
N PHE A 48 -7.59 -12.03 11.62
CA PHE A 48 -6.35 -12.76 11.48
C PHE A 48 -6.22 -13.87 12.52
N LYS A 49 -6.53 -13.58 13.78
CA LYS A 49 -6.48 -14.55 14.87
C LYS A 49 -7.44 -15.73 14.66
N ASP A 50 -8.67 -15.44 14.22
CA ASP A 50 -9.67 -16.47 13.89
C ASP A 50 -9.21 -17.35 12.71
N ALA A 51 -8.30 -16.86 11.90
CA ALA A 51 -7.66 -17.58 10.80
C ALA A 51 -6.34 -18.27 11.23
N GLY A 52 -6.00 -18.28 12.54
CA GLY A 52 -4.78 -18.88 13.07
C GLY A 52 -3.51 -18.09 12.75
N LEU A 53 -3.64 -16.78 12.52
CA LEU A 53 -2.53 -15.90 12.11
C LEU A 53 -2.26 -14.81 13.14
N SER A 54 -0.97 -14.58 13.42
CA SER A 54 -0.48 -13.44 14.19
C SER A 54 0.24 -12.50 13.23
N VAL A 55 -0.46 -11.46 12.75
CA VAL A 55 0.08 -10.53 11.72
C VAL A 55 0.75 -9.35 12.38
N GLU A 56 2.01 -9.10 12.00
CA GLU A 56 2.78 -7.93 12.40
C GLU A 56 2.96 -6.99 11.20
N ILE A 57 2.31 -5.82 11.28
CA ILE A 57 2.32 -4.84 10.18
C ILE A 57 3.50 -3.88 10.36
N SER A 58 4.32 -3.77 9.32
CA SER A 58 5.44 -2.83 9.25
C SER A 58 5.16 -1.70 8.26
N PRO A 59 5.49 -0.43 8.61
CA PRO A 59 5.34 0.68 7.68
C PRO A 59 6.36 0.61 6.54
N GLY A 60 6.01 1.22 5.39
CA GLY A 60 6.84 1.29 4.20
C GLY A 60 7.38 2.69 3.89
N LYS A 61 8.17 2.75 2.82
CA LYS A 61 8.76 3.97 2.25
C LYS A 61 8.61 3.99 0.73
N GLY A 62 7.42 3.67 0.24
CA GLY A 62 7.06 3.57 -1.18
C GLY A 62 7.03 2.12 -1.68
N SER A 63 6.23 1.89 -2.73
CA SER A 63 6.07 0.56 -3.34
C SER A 63 7.38 0.00 -3.87
N LEU A 64 8.26 0.85 -4.44
CA LEU A 64 9.58 0.43 -4.92
C LEU A 64 10.53 -0.04 -3.80
N ALA A 65 10.24 0.31 -2.54
CA ALA A 65 10.98 -0.18 -1.38
C ALA A 65 10.34 -1.44 -0.77
N ALA A 66 9.03 -1.62 -0.91
CA ALA A 66 8.30 -2.77 -0.36
C ALA A 66 8.48 -4.05 -1.20
N ILE A 67 8.41 -3.92 -2.55
CA ILE A 67 8.48 -5.05 -3.47
C ILE A 67 9.76 -5.90 -3.30
N PRO A 68 10.98 -5.32 -3.27
CA PRO A 68 12.21 -6.10 -3.06
C PRO A 68 12.25 -6.86 -1.74
N LYS A 69 11.63 -6.33 -0.68
CA LYS A 69 11.57 -7.03 0.62
C LYS A 69 10.75 -8.32 0.54
N VAL A 70 9.68 -8.30 -0.25
CA VAL A 70 8.86 -9.51 -0.50
C VAL A 70 9.60 -10.45 -1.44
N ALA A 71 10.19 -9.95 -2.52
CA ALA A 71 10.94 -10.77 -3.46
C ALA A 71 12.13 -11.49 -2.80
N THR A 72 12.83 -10.85 -1.86
CA THR A 72 13.94 -11.47 -1.11
C THR A 72 13.49 -12.41 0.02
N GLY A 73 12.18 -12.52 0.29
CA GLY A 73 11.65 -13.33 1.39
C GLY A 73 11.79 -12.69 2.79
N ALA A 74 12.27 -11.44 2.89
CA ALA A 74 12.32 -10.73 4.17
C ALA A 74 10.92 -10.52 4.77
N PHE A 75 9.91 -10.44 3.91
CA PHE A 75 8.49 -10.43 4.25
C PHE A 75 7.76 -11.42 3.35
N PRO A 76 6.93 -12.33 3.89
CA PRO A 76 6.11 -13.23 3.07
C PRO A 76 5.05 -12.47 2.27
N PHE A 77 4.48 -11.40 2.84
CA PHE A 77 3.47 -10.55 2.22
C PHE A 77 3.86 -9.08 2.21
N GLY A 78 3.37 -8.36 1.21
CA GLY A 78 3.47 -6.91 1.12
C GLY A 78 2.21 -6.29 0.51
N PHE A 79 2.08 -4.99 0.69
CA PHE A 79 1.10 -4.15 0.02
C PHE A 79 1.85 -3.17 -0.86
N ALA A 80 1.62 -3.21 -2.18
CA ALA A 80 2.36 -2.40 -3.13
C ALA A 80 1.58 -2.17 -4.43
N ASP A 81 1.92 -1.10 -5.16
CA ASP A 81 1.38 -0.78 -6.47
C ASP A 81 1.72 -1.86 -7.50
N ILE A 82 0.68 -2.37 -8.19
CA ILE A 82 0.82 -3.42 -9.20
C ILE A 82 1.68 -3.00 -10.40
N ASN A 83 1.65 -1.73 -10.79
CA ASN A 83 2.42 -1.24 -11.93
C ASN A 83 3.92 -1.17 -11.59
N SER A 84 4.23 -0.82 -10.35
CA SER A 84 5.59 -0.89 -9.81
C SER A 84 6.08 -2.33 -9.74
N LEU A 85 5.21 -3.29 -9.39
CA LEU A 85 5.54 -4.72 -9.41
C LEU A 85 5.82 -5.21 -10.83
N ILE A 86 4.98 -4.86 -11.81
CA ILE A 86 5.19 -5.23 -13.22
C ILE A 86 6.55 -4.72 -13.72
N LYS A 87 6.86 -3.45 -13.44
CA LYS A 87 8.17 -2.87 -13.80
C LYS A 87 9.33 -3.57 -13.10
N PHE A 88 9.16 -3.92 -11.82
CA PHE A 88 10.18 -4.64 -11.06
C PHE A 88 10.44 -6.03 -11.68
N LEU A 89 9.39 -6.77 -12.05
CA LEU A 89 9.50 -8.10 -12.66
C LEU A 89 10.13 -8.04 -14.06
N ASP A 90 9.83 -7.01 -14.84
CA ASP A 90 10.46 -6.77 -16.15
C ASP A 90 11.99 -6.56 -16.00
N GLN A 91 12.40 -5.85 -14.97
CA GLN A 91 13.81 -5.59 -14.66
C GLN A 91 14.51 -6.73 -13.92
N ASN A 92 13.76 -7.64 -13.29
CA ASN A 92 14.26 -8.76 -12.50
C ASN A 92 13.53 -10.05 -12.89
N PRO A 93 13.78 -10.60 -14.09
CA PRO A 93 13.12 -11.83 -14.55
C PRO A 93 13.33 -12.98 -13.57
N GLY A 94 12.25 -13.65 -13.18
CA GLY A 94 12.29 -14.75 -12.23
C GLY A 94 12.33 -14.37 -10.74
N ALA A 95 12.20 -13.08 -10.40
CA ALA A 95 12.06 -12.65 -9.00
C ALA A 95 10.83 -13.33 -8.36
N PRO A 96 10.97 -13.96 -7.17
CA PRO A 96 9.92 -14.77 -6.57
C PRO A 96 8.86 -13.92 -5.85
N VAL A 97 8.12 -13.11 -6.60
CA VAL A 97 7.03 -12.27 -6.08
C VAL A 97 5.90 -12.15 -7.09
N ILE A 98 4.66 -12.27 -6.63
CA ILE A 98 3.44 -12.09 -7.44
C ILE A 98 2.40 -11.29 -6.68
N ALA A 99 1.44 -10.69 -7.41
CA ALA A 99 0.23 -10.13 -6.82
C ALA A 99 -0.84 -11.22 -6.69
N VAL A 100 -1.55 -11.26 -5.55
CA VAL A 100 -2.56 -12.29 -5.24
C VAL A 100 -3.94 -11.73 -4.90
N MET A 101 -4.05 -10.43 -4.62
CA MET A 101 -5.33 -9.77 -4.37
C MET A 101 -5.23 -8.29 -4.74
N MET A 102 -6.07 -7.83 -5.65
CA MET A 102 -6.20 -6.42 -5.98
C MET A 102 -7.00 -5.71 -4.89
N ILE A 103 -6.47 -4.58 -4.40
CA ILE A 103 -7.13 -3.75 -3.39
C ILE A 103 -7.68 -2.47 -4.01
N TYR A 104 -6.88 -1.77 -4.84
CA TYR A 104 -7.35 -0.57 -5.51
C TYR A 104 -7.60 -0.85 -6.99
N ASP A 105 -8.86 -0.94 -7.38
CA ASP A 105 -9.31 -1.02 -8.77
C ASP A 105 -9.15 0.33 -9.50
N LYS A 106 -9.14 1.43 -8.75
CA LYS A 106 -8.84 2.78 -9.20
C LYS A 106 -7.74 3.36 -8.31
N PRO A 107 -6.49 3.53 -8.83
CA PRO A 107 -5.39 3.98 -8.00
C PRO A 107 -5.60 5.41 -7.51
N PRO A 108 -5.30 5.71 -6.24
CA PRO A 108 -5.42 7.06 -5.68
C PRO A 108 -4.26 7.98 -6.08
N PHE A 109 -3.52 7.65 -7.14
CA PHE A 109 -2.41 8.48 -7.63
C PHE A 109 -2.92 9.83 -8.08
N ALA A 110 -2.30 10.87 -7.57
CA ALA A 110 -2.67 12.25 -7.87
C ALA A 110 -1.44 13.16 -8.00
N VAL A 111 -1.64 14.25 -8.71
CA VAL A 111 -0.86 15.46 -8.53
C VAL A 111 -1.66 16.40 -7.65
N ILE A 112 -1.06 16.87 -6.59
CA ILE A 112 -1.67 17.81 -5.65
C ILE A 112 -0.95 19.13 -5.78
N GLY A 113 -1.71 20.20 -6.01
CA GLY A 113 -1.22 21.55 -6.17
C GLY A 113 -2.00 22.55 -5.36
N ARG A 114 -1.68 23.83 -5.51
CA ARG A 114 -2.41 24.94 -4.90
C ARG A 114 -2.92 25.90 -5.97
N LYS A 115 -4.19 26.29 -5.86
CA LYS A 115 -4.81 27.26 -6.77
C LYS A 115 -4.11 28.62 -6.69
N SER A 116 -3.69 29.03 -5.49
CA SER A 116 -2.92 30.26 -5.25
C SER A 116 -1.54 30.26 -5.95
N GLN A 117 -1.04 29.06 -6.33
CA GLN A 117 0.19 28.87 -7.09
C GLN A 117 -0.08 28.57 -8.58
N GLY A 118 -1.31 28.77 -9.03
CA GLY A 118 -1.71 28.62 -10.43
C GLY A 118 -2.03 27.18 -10.87
N ILE A 119 -2.05 26.19 -9.96
CA ILE A 119 -2.33 24.79 -10.31
C ILE A 119 -3.82 24.49 -10.12
N ASN A 120 -4.56 24.40 -11.23
CA ASN A 120 -5.99 24.07 -11.25
C ASN A 120 -6.29 22.79 -12.01
N GLY A 121 -5.40 22.37 -12.91
CA GLY A 121 -5.58 21.16 -13.73
C GLY A 121 -4.27 20.67 -14.34
N PRO A 122 -4.30 19.59 -15.16
CA PRO A 122 -3.10 19.00 -15.73
C PRO A 122 -2.26 19.95 -16.58
N SER A 123 -2.89 20.84 -17.38
CA SER A 123 -2.20 21.79 -18.27
C SER A 123 -1.31 22.76 -17.51
N ASP A 124 -1.68 23.10 -16.27
CA ASP A 124 -0.97 24.09 -15.46
C ASP A 124 0.36 23.56 -14.90
N LEU A 125 0.62 22.27 -15.08
CA LEU A 125 1.91 21.67 -14.72
C LEU A 125 3.04 22.11 -15.68
N ILE A 126 2.71 22.57 -16.89
CA ILE A 126 3.70 23.09 -17.84
C ILE A 126 4.30 24.39 -17.30
N GLY A 127 5.62 24.40 -17.14
CA GLY A 127 6.36 25.54 -16.59
C GLY A 127 6.44 25.57 -15.06
N SER A 128 5.74 24.64 -14.38
CA SER A 128 5.74 24.56 -12.91
C SER A 128 6.87 23.69 -12.37
N VAL A 129 7.03 23.73 -11.04
CA VAL A 129 7.95 22.88 -10.27
C VAL A 129 7.15 21.76 -9.59
N LEU A 130 7.39 20.52 -9.99
CA LEU A 130 6.77 19.31 -9.44
C LEU A 130 7.71 18.64 -8.43
N GLY A 131 7.35 18.64 -7.17
CA GLY A 131 8.04 17.87 -6.13
C GLY A 131 7.67 16.38 -6.20
N ALA A 132 8.63 15.51 -6.43
CA ALA A 132 8.36 14.07 -6.57
C ALA A 132 9.37 13.23 -5.78
N PRO A 133 8.89 12.38 -4.82
CA PRO A 133 9.77 11.42 -4.17
C PRO A 133 10.16 10.30 -5.15
N PRO A 134 11.47 10.01 -5.35
CA PRO A 134 11.90 9.01 -6.32
C PRO A 134 11.28 7.60 -6.14
N PRO A 135 11.05 7.08 -4.91
CA PRO A 135 10.43 5.76 -4.71
C PRO A 135 8.89 5.78 -4.67
N ASP A 136 8.24 6.92 -5.00
CA ASP A 136 6.78 7.06 -4.97
C ASP A 136 6.12 6.35 -6.15
N GLY A 137 5.08 5.54 -5.87
CA GLY A 137 4.28 4.87 -6.90
C GLY A 137 3.56 5.86 -7.82
N ALA A 138 3.04 6.97 -7.27
CA ALA A 138 2.39 8.01 -8.07
C ALA A 138 3.39 8.70 -9.03
N TRP A 139 4.62 8.97 -8.55
CA TRP A 139 5.69 9.49 -9.42
C TRP A 139 6.06 8.48 -10.53
N ALA A 140 6.15 7.21 -10.20
CA ALA A 140 6.45 6.17 -11.19
C ALA A 140 5.44 6.12 -12.36
N GLN A 141 4.19 6.54 -12.12
CA GLN A 141 3.12 6.59 -13.13
C GLN A 141 2.96 7.96 -13.79
N PHE A 142 3.62 8.99 -13.27
CA PHE A 142 3.50 10.36 -13.80
C PHE A 142 3.86 10.48 -15.29
N PRO A 143 4.88 9.81 -15.85
CA PRO A 143 5.16 9.86 -17.29
C PRO A 143 3.99 9.35 -18.15
N SER A 144 3.29 8.31 -17.70
CA SER A 144 2.10 7.79 -18.40
C SER A 144 0.93 8.77 -18.34
N PHE A 145 0.72 9.40 -17.17
CA PHE A 145 -0.25 10.47 -16.99
C PHE A 145 0.07 11.68 -17.87
N ALA A 146 1.32 12.12 -17.89
CA ALA A 146 1.78 13.24 -18.73
C ALA A 146 1.51 12.97 -20.22
N LYS A 147 1.84 11.75 -20.69
CA LYS A 147 1.56 11.32 -22.07
C LYS A 147 0.06 11.33 -22.38
N ALA A 148 -0.79 10.82 -21.48
CA ALA A 148 -2.25 10.78 -21.65
C ALA A 148 -2.87 12.19 -21.75
N ASN A 149 -2.24 13.20 -21.13
CA ASN A 149 -2.71 14.59 -21.11
C ASN A 149 -1.93 15.51 -22.08
N GLY A 150 -1.05 14.96 -22.93
CA GLY A 150 -0.27 15.74 -23.90
C GLY A 150 0.73 16.68 -23.26
N LEU A 151 1.19 16.40 -22.04
CA LEU A 151 2.15 17.25 -21.33
C LEU A 151 3.58 16.93 -21.79
N ASP A 152 4.33 17.97 -22.12
CA ASP A 152 5.75 17.86 -22.42
C ASP A 152 6.56 17.84 -21.12
N MET A 153 7.08 16.67 -20.75
CA MET A 153 7.88 16.47 -19.55
C MET A 153 9.10 17.38 -19.45
N ASN A 154 9.68 17.81 -20.59
CA ASN A 154 10.83 18.71 -20.59
C ASN A 154 10.47 20.14 -20.15
N LYS A 155 9.19 20.46 -20.13
CA LYS A 155 8.66 21.75 -19.66
C LYS A 155 8.18 21.74 -18.21
N ILE A 156 8.36 20.62 -17.51
CA ILE A 156 8.02 20.46 -16.08
C ILE A 156 9.34 20.31 -15.33
N LYS A 157 9.64 21.24 -14.42
CA LYS A 157 10.81 21.11 -13.57
C LYS A 157 10.50 20.11 -12.46
N VAL A 158 11.18 18.97 -12.45
CA VAL A 158 11.02 17.97 -11.38
C VAL A 158 12.06 18.21 -10.29
N GLU A 159 11.57 18.40 -9.06
CA GLU A 159 12.39 18.53 -7.86
C GLU A 159 12.32 17.24 -7.06
N PRO A 160 13.42 16.49 -6.90
CA PRO A 160 13.45 15.32 -6.02
C PRO A 160 13.25 15.76 -4.58
N VAL A 161 12.18 15.29 -3.94
CA VAL A 161 11.85 15.61 -2.56
C VAL A 161 11.75 14.34 -1.71
N GLY A 162 12.00 14.47 -0.41
CA GLY A 162 11.74 13.37 0.53
C GLY A 162 10.25 13.27 0.88
N PHE A 163 9.76 12.08 1.20
CA PHE A 163 8.38 11.92 1.69
C PHE A 163 8.04 12.82 2.90
N PRO A 164 8.92 13.02 3.90
CA PRO A 164 8.60 13.90 5.02
C PRO A 164 8.52 15.38 4.67
N THR A 165 9.17 15.80 3.59
CA THR A 165 9.29 17.21 3.18
C THR A 165 8.36 17.59 2.03
N ARG A 166 7.72 16.62 1.40
CA ARG A 166 6.89 16.79 0.20
C ARG A 166 5.77 17.82 0.41
N GLU A 167 4.85 17.53 1.32
CA GLU A 167 3.74 18.42 1.61
C GLU A 167 4.17 19.74 2.30
N PRO A 168 5.12 19.75 3.24
CA PRO A 168 5.70 21.02 3.73
C PRO A 168 6.24 21.92 2.63
N MET A 169 6.98 21.40 1.65
CA MET A 169 7.52 22.21 0.54
C MET A 169 6.39 22.79 -0.33
N LEU A 170 5.31 22.05 -0.58
CA LEU A 170 4.14 22.58 -1.28
C LEU A 170 3.40 23.63 -0.43
N ALA A 171 3.22 23.39 0.86
CA ALA A 171 2.58 24.36 1.76
C ALA A 171 3.36 25.68 1.85
N GLU A 172 4.69 25.62 1.83
CA GLU A 172 5.59 26.78 1.87
C GLU A 172 5.82 27.44 0.48
N GLY A 173 5.27 26.88 -0.61
CA GLY A 173 5.46 27.40 -1.96
C GLY A 173 6.86 27.18 -2.55
N LYS A 174 7.60 26.20 -2.06
CA LYS A 174 8.92 25.83 -2.59
C LYS A 174 8.81 24.93 -3.84
N VAL A 175 7.68 24.27 -4.00
CA VAL A 175 7.24 23.58 -5.21
C VAL A 175 5.78 23.97 -5.48
N ASP A 176 5.34 23.91 -6.74
CA ASP A 176 3.99 24.31 -7.14
C ASP A 176 2.98 23.15 -7.02
N SER A 177 3.49 21.93 -7.13
CA SER A 177 2.72 20.70 -7.02
C SER A 177 3.58 19.55 -6.51
N VAL A 178 2.94 18.46 -6.08
CA VAL A 178 3.60 17.23 -5.66
C VAL A 178 2.86 16.01 -6.18
N THR A 179 3.60 14.89 -6.42
CA THR A 179 2.97 13.59 -6.62
C THR A 179 2.63 12.93 -5.29
N GLY A 180 1.56 12.15 -5.23
CA GLY A 180 1.18 11.40 -4.03
C GLY A 180 -0.17 10.72 -4.16
N TYR A 181 -0.72 10.28 -3.02
CA TYR A 181 -2.08 9.76 -2.96
C TYR A 181 -3.05 10.89 -2.65
N SER A 182 -4.15 10.95 -3.39
CA SER A 182 -5.15 12.03 -3.34
C SER A 182 -5.60 12.37 -1.91
N PHE A 183 -5.92 11.37 -1.10
CA PHE A 183 -6.44 11.55 0.25
C PHE A 183 -5.35 11.87 1.28
N SER A 184 -4.19 11.18 1.27
CA SER A 184 -3.16 11.40 2.28
C SER A 184 -2.45 12.73 2.10
N SER A 185 -2.09 13.11 0.87
CA SER A 185 -1.46 14.41 0.62
C SER A 185 -2.42 15.56 0.87
N TYR A 186 -3.71 15.42 0.49
CA TYR A 186 -4.74 16.42 0.80
C TYR A 186 -4.86 16.65 2.32
N LEU A 187 -5.08 15.58 3.09
CA LEU A 187 -5.23 15.69 4.55
C LEU A 187 -3.97 16.23 5.24
N ASN A 188 -2.77 15.86 4.74
CA ASN A 188 -1.52 16.39 5.26
C ASN A 188 -1.39 17.90 5.01
N LEU A 189 -1.82 18.41 3.85
CA LEU A 189 -1.83 19.85 3.56
C LEU A 189 -2.82 20.61 4.44
N VAL A 190 -4.03 20.07 4.64
CA VAL A 190 -5.01 20.64 5.59
C VAL A 190 -4.42 20.72 7.00
N ARG A 191 -3.75 19.65 7.45
CA ARG A 191 -3.07 19.66 8.77
C ARG A 191 -1.93 20.66 8.86
N LEU A 192 -1.28 21.00 7.74
CA LEU A 192 -0.25 22.04 7.66
C LEU A 192 -0.85 23.47 7.56
N GLY A 193 -2.18 23.61 7.61
CA GLY A 193 -2.87 24.89 7.57
C GLY A 193 -3.12 25.46 6.18
N VAL A 194 -2.94 24.66 5.12
CA VAL A 194 -3.32 25.07 3.77
C VAL A 194 -4.85 25.07 3.68
N PRO A 195 -5.50 26.18 3.28
CA PRO A 195 -6.94 26.24 3.14
C PRO A 195 -7.46 25.17 2.15
N GLU A 196 -8.51 24.45 2.53
CA GLU A 196 -9.07 23.37 1.69
C GLU A 196 -9.47 23.85 0.28
N ASN A 197 -10.02 25.06 0.17
CA ASN A 197 -10.41 25.67 -1.09
C ASN A 197 -9.22 26.08 -1.98
N ASP A 198 -7.99 26.14 -1.44
CA ASP A 198 -6.74 26.39 -2.17
C ASP A 198 -6.12 25.10 -2.69
N ILE A 199 -6.48 23.92 -2.15
CA ILE A 199 -5.91 22.64 -2.57
C ILE A 199 -6.59 22.17 -3.86
N THR A 200 -5.77 21.84 -4.86
CA THR A 200 -6.19 21.15 -6.08
C THR A 200 -5.72 19.71 -6.02
N THR A 201 -6.63 18.77 -6.23
CA THR A 201 -6.30 17.34 -6.33
C THR A 201 -6.62 16.85 -7.74
N ILE A 202 -5.59 16.61 -8.54
CA ILE A 202 -5.69 16.09 -9.91
C ILE A 202 -5.54 14.57 -9.82
N LEU A 203 -6.65 13.84 -9.70
CA LEU A 203 -6.63 12.38 -9.65
C LEU A 203 -6.26 11.85 -11.05
N MET A 204 -5.13 11.18 -11.18
CA MET A 204 -4.60 10.74 -12.49
C MET A 204 -5.58 9.80 -13.22
N ALA A 205 -6.34 9.00 -12.48
CA ALA A 205 -7.35 8.11 -13.03
C ALA A 205 -8.52 8.85 -13.71
N ASP A 206 -8.86 10.06 -13.27
CA ASP A 206 -9.89 10.90 -13.88
C ASP A 206 -9.39 11.62 -15.14
N HIS A 207 -8.07 11.64 -15.32
CA HIS A 207 -7.37 12.27 -16.43
C HIS A 207 -6.63 11.24 -17.33
N GLY A 208 -7.31 10.12 -17.61
CA GLY A 208 -6.87 9.16 -18.64
C GLY A 208 -5.91 8.07 -18.18
N LEU A 209 -5.43 8.08 -16.94
CA LEU A 209 -4.58 7.02 -16.41
C LEU A 209 -5.43 5.83 -15.92
N LYS A 210 -5.83 4.95 -16.84
CA LYS A 210 -6.67 3.77 -16.55
C LYS A 210 -5.79 2.59 -16.12
N LEU A 211 -5.42 2.57 -14.84
CA LEU A 211 -4.60 1.52 -14.24
C LEU A 211 -5.29 0.97 -12.98
N TYR A 212 -4.88 -0.22 -12.57
CA TYR A 212 -5.09 -0.68 -11.20
C TYR A 212 -4.02 -0.08 -10.28
N GLY A 213 -4.32 -0.04 -8.97
CA GLY A 213 -3.40 0.48 -7.97
C GLY A 213 -2.76 -0.62 -7.14
N ASN A 214 -2.82 -0.49 -5.82
CA ASN A 214 -2.16 -1.41 -4.91
C ASN A 214 -2.85 -2.77 -4.82
N ALA A 215 -2.01 -3.79 -4.66
CA ALA A 215 -2.38 -5.17 -4.46
C ALA A 215 -1.66 -5.75 -3.23
N ILE A 216 -2.19 -6.82 -2.68
CA ILE A 216 -1.42 -7.72 -1.82
C ILE A 216 -0.49 -8.52 -2.72
N ILE A 217 0.80 -8.45 -2.42
CA ILE A 217 1.85 -9.22 -3.07
C ILE A 217 2.39 -10.27 -2.10
N VAL A 218 2.85 -11.39 -2.64
CA VAL A 218 3.37 -12.52 -1.86
C VAL A 218 4.66 -13.04 -2.48
N ASN A 219 5.58 -13.51 -1.62
CA ASN A 219 6.73 -14.27 -2.07
C ASN A 219 6.27 -15.64 -2.60
N THR A 220 6.69 -16.04 -3.81
CA THR A 220 6.20 -17.25 -4.47
C THR A 220 6.67 -18.53 -3.79
N ASP A 221 7.87 -18.54 -3.22
CA ASP A 221 8.40 -19.71 -2.51
C ASP A 221 7.62 -19.93 -1.21
N PHE A 222 7.35 -18.84 -0.48
CA PHE A 222 6.47 -18.88 0.69
C PHE A 222 5.07 -19.35 0.31
N ALA A 223 4.48 -18.80 -0.75
CA ALA A 223 3.12 -19.15 -1.19
C ALA A 223 3.00 -20.63 -1.59
N SER A 224 4.00 -21.14 -2.28
CA SER A 224 4.05 -22.57 -2.71
C SER A 224 4.11 -23.53 -1.51
N ALA A 225 4.85 -23.15 -0.46
CA ALA A 225 5.00 -23.95 0.75
C ALA A 225 3.82 -23.77 1.74
N ASN A 226 3.04 -22.69 1.63
CA ASN A 226 2.05 -22.27 2.65
C ASN A 226 0.74 -21.79 2.01
N ALA A 227 0.20 -22.54 1.04
CA ALA A 227 -0.99 -22.11 0.28
C ALA A 227 -2.22 -21.82 1.18
N ASP A 228 -2.43 -22.61 2.24
CA ASP A 228 -3.54 -22.41 3.18
C ASP A 228 -3.35 -21.13 4.01
N VAL A 229 -2.11 -20.78 4.37
CA VAL A 229 -1.78 -19.52 5.05
C VAL A 229 -2.08 -18.33 4.14
N VAL A 230 -1.73 -18.42 2.86
CA VAL A 230 -2.06 -17.38 1.86
C VAL A 230 -3.57 -17.17 1.77
N LYS A 231 -4.33 -18.24 1.63
CA LYS A 231 -5.80 -18.18 1.56
C LYS A 231 -6.41 -17.58 2.83
N SER A 232 -5.94 -18.00 4.00
CA SER A 232 -6.38 -17.51 5.31
C SER A 232 -6.07 -16.01 5.48
N PHE A 233 -4.85 -15.59 5.10
CA PHE A 233 -4.44 -14.18 5.14
C PHE A 233 -5.32 -13.31 4.25
N LEU A 234 -5.51 -13.69 2.99
CA LEU A 234 -6.35 -12.95 2.04
C LEU A 234 -7.81 -12.88 2.50
N GLY A 235 -8.35 -13.98 3.05
CA GLY A 235 -9.70 -14.02 3.61
C GLY A 235 -9.88 -13.07 4.79
N ALA A 236 -8.88 -12.99 5.68
CA ALA A 236 -8.89 -12.04 6.80
C ALA A 236 -8.74 -10.59 6.36
N VAL A 237 -7.87 -10.31 5.36
CA VAL A 237 -7.74 -8.98 4.74
C VAL A 237 -9.07 -8.55 4.13
N GLY A 238 -9.73 -9.41 3.35
CA GLY A 238 -11.01 -9.09 2.72
C GLY A 238 -12.15 -8.79 3.70
N LYS A 239 -12.09 -9.30 4.94
CA LYS A 239 -13.06 -8.97 5.99
C LYS A 239 -12.78 -7.60 6.65
N GLY A 240 -11.55 -7.13 6.59
CA GLY A 240 -11.13 -5.85 7.15
C GLY A 240 -11.49 -4.65 6.27
N TRP A 241 -11.66 -4.91 4.96
CA TRP A 241 -12.11 -3.93 3.95
C TRP A 241 -13.62 -3.88 3.86
#